data_be048a6ac9d4b28c33dfbe9ce131ac8d
#
_entry.id   be048a6ac9d4b28c33dfbe9ce131ac8d
#
_cell.length_a   1.000
_cell.length_b   1.000
_cell.length_c   1.000
_cell.angle_alpha   90.00
_cell.angle_beta   90.00
_cell.angle_gamma   90.00
#
_symmetry.space_group_name_H-M   'P 1'
#
loop_
_entity.id
_entity.type
_entity.pdbx_description
1 polymer ?
#
loop_
_entity_poly.entity_id
_entity_poly.type
_entity_poly.pdbx_seq_one_letter_code
_entity_poly.pdbx_strand_id
1 'polypeptide(L)'
;GYYMLAVQVMLMLPVMVNDIAGSPAAVKWMYAIEATISLTLLYPIARWSEKRFRLEHRLMAGLLVMTLAMLPIGMTSSLQQLFTLICLFYIGSIIAEPARETLGASLADARARGSYMGFSRLGLAFGGALGYAGGGWLFDAGKAVGQPELPWLMLGAIGFITFLALWWQFSPKRSASGMLEPRT
;
A
#
# COMPACT_ATOMS: atom_id res chain seq x y z
N GLY A 1 6.67 -5.15 -1.19
CA GLY A 1 5.32 -5.41 -0.66
C GLY A 1 4.40 -4.21 -0.75
N TYR A 2 4.79 -3.05 -0.23
CA TYR A 2 3.96 -1.82 -0.35
C TYR A 2 3.54 -1.53 -1.80
N TYR A 3 4.48 -1.53 -2.71
CA TYR A 3 4.18 -1.26 -4.13
C TYR A 3 3.33 -2.34 -4.79
N MET A 4 3.45 -3.58 -4.37
CA MET A 4 2.58 -4.65 -4.87
C MET A 4 1.11 -4.39 -4.50
N LEU A 5 0.83 -3.83 -3.32
CA LEU A 5 -0.52 -3.42 -2.94
C LEU A 5 -0.94 -2.14 -3.66
N ALA A 6 -0.06 -1.13 -3.70
CA ALA A 6 -0.39 0.19 -4.25
C ALA A 6 -0.78 0.13 -5.74
N VAL A 7 -0.12 -0.71 -6.55
CA VAL A 7 -0.44 -0.81 -7.98
C VAL A 7 -1.79 -1.47 -8.29
N GLN A 8 -2.42 -2.14 -7.31
CA GLN A 8 -3.73 -2.76 -7.51
C GLN A 8 -4.84 -1.74 -7.77
N VAL A 9 -4.65 -0.50 -7.33
CA VAL A 9 -5.53 0.63 -7.67
C VAL A 9 -5.65 0.83 -9.17
N MET A 10 -4.59 0.58 -9.91
CA MET A 10 -4.55 0.76 -11.37
C MET A 10 -4.91 -0.51 -12.14
N LEU A 11 -4.91 -1.68 -11.52
CA LEU A 11 -5.15 -2.96 -12.18
C LEU A 11 -6.42 -3.64 -11.70
N MET A 12 -6.40 -4.20 -10.49
CA MET A 12 -7.47 -5.09 -10.03
C MET A 12 -8.70 -4.34 -9.53
N LEU A 13 -8.52 -3.21 -8.85
CA LEU A 13 -9.67 -2.45 -8.32
C LEU A 13 -10.59 -1.91 -9.44
N PRO A 14 -10.07 -1.31 -10.54
CA PRO A 14 -10.94 -0.90 -11.66
C PRO A 14 -11.69 -2.07 -12.30
N VAL A 15 -11.04 -3.22 -12.44
CA VAL A 15 -11.70 -4.44 -12.98
C VAL A 15 -12.81 -4.90 -12.04
N MET A 16 -12.55 -4.96 -10.73
CA MET A 16 -13.55 -5.36 -9.74
C MET A 16 -14.74 -4.39 -9.69
N VAL A 17 -14.47 -3.08 -9.77
CA VAL A 17 -15.53 -2.05 -9.85
C VAL A 17 -16.38 -2.25 -11.10
N ASN A 18 -15.76 -2.49 -12.25
CA ASN A 18 -16.47 -2.75 -13.50
C ASN A 18 -17.30 -4.04 -13.44
N ASP A 19 -16.73 -5.11 -12.88
CA ASP A 19 -17.42 -6.42 -12.77
C ASP A 19 -18.67 -6.33 -11.87
N ILE A 20 -18.58 -5.63 -10.74
CA ILE A 20 -19.73 -5.46 -9.81
C ILE A 20 -20.76 -4.46 -10.34
N ALA A 21 -20.31 -3.36 -10.95
CA ALA A 21 -21.21 -2.32 -11.45
C ALA A 21 -21.87 -2.69 -12.79
N GLY A 22 -21.30 -3.64 -13.54
CA GLY A 22 -21.72 -3.95 -14.90
C GLY A 22 -21.53 -2.80 -15.89
N SER A 23 -20.74 -1.78 -15.54
CA SER A 23 -20.55 -0.58 -16.36
C SER A 23 -19.18 0.06 -16.11
N PRO A 24 -18.41 0.37 -17.16
CA PRO A 24 -17.14 1.10 -17.04
C PRO A 24 -17.32 2.54 -16.51
N ALA A 25 -18.54 3.07 -16.51
CA ALA A 25 -18.83 4.38 -15.94
C ALA A 25 -18.56 4.44 -14.42
N ALA A 26 -18.70 3.33 -13.69
CA ALA A 26 -18.41 3.27 -12.26
C ALA A 26 -16.92 3.48 -11.94
N VAL A 27 -16.02 3.08 -12.83
CA VAL A 27 -14.57 3.29 -12.68
C VAL A 27 -14.21 4.78 -12.64
N LYS A 28 -14.93 5.62 -13.38
CA LYS A 28 -14.77 7.08 -13.31
C LYS A 28 -15.04 7.62 -11.90
N TRP A 29 -16.06 7.11 -11.25
CA TRP A 29 -16.40 7.48 -9.87
C TRP A 29 -15.35 7.02 -8.89
N MET A 30 -14.76 5.84 -9.09
CA MET A 30 -13.64 5.36 -8.27
C MET A 30 -12.48 6.37 -8.29
N TYR A 31 -12.03 6.78 -9.48
CA TYR A 31 -10.95 7.76 -9.60
C TYR A 31 -11.36 9.17 -9.14
N ALA A 32 -12.63 9.56 -9.31
CA ALA A 32 -13.13 10.83 -8.79
C ALA A 32 -13.11 10.87 -7.26
N ILE A 33 -13.48 9.76 -6.61
CA ILE A 33 -13.42 9.59 -5.15
C ILE A 33 -11.97 9.64 -4.68
N GLU A 34 -11.06 8.92 -5.35
CA GLU A 34 -9.62 8.97 -5.07
C GLU A 34 -9.07 10.39 -5.12
N ALA A 35 -9.32 11.10 -6.22
CA ALA A 35 -8.89 12.48 -6.39
C ALA A 35 -9.46 13.39 -5.30
N THR A 36 -10.73 13.23 -4.97
CA THR A 36 -11.40 14.02 -3.91
C THR A 36 -10.77 13.75 -2.55
N ILE A 37 -10.56 12.47 -2.19
CA ILE A 37 -9.91 12.08 -0.94
C ILE A 37 -8.48 12.65 -0.89
N SER A 38 -7.73 12.50 -1.97
CA SER A 38 -6.36 13.02 -2.04
C SER A 38 -6.31 14.53 -1.89
N LEU A 39 -7.15 15.27 -2.60
CA LEU A 39 -7.16 16.74 -2.53
C LEU A 39 -7.64 17.27 -1.18
N THR A 40 -8.61 16.62 -0.55
CA THR A 40 -9.23 17.12 0.69
C THR A 40 -8.56 16.60 1.94
N LEU A 41 -8.13 15.33 1.96
CA LEU A 41 -7.67 14.64 3.16
C LEU A 41 -6.16 14.47 3.24
N LEU A 42 -5.41 14.60 2.15
CA LEU A 42 -3.95 14.44 2.16
C LEU A 42 -3.30 15.35 3.20
N TYR A 43 -3.57 16.67 3.12
CA TYR A 43 -2.94 17.62 4.02
C TYR A 43 -3.36 17.45 5.50
N PRO A 44 -4.67 17.39 5.84
CA PRO A 44 -5.08 17.23 7.23
C PRO A 44 -4.64 15.90 7.86
N ILE A 45 -4.74 14.78 7.11
CA ILE A 45 -4.33 13.47 7.61
C ILE A 45 -2.80 13.40 7.75
N ALA A 46 -2.04 13.88 6.75
CA ALA A 46 -0.59 13.91 6.82
C ALA A 46 -0.13 14.72 8.04
N ARG A 47 -0.63 15.95 8.20
CA ARG A 47 -0.27 16.83 9.31
C ARG A 47 -0.68 16.27 10.68
N TRP A 48 -1.88 15.67 10.79
CA TRP A 48 -2.32 15.03 12.01
C TRP A 48 -1.44 13.85 12.38
N SER A 49 -1.15 12.98 11.42
CA SER A 49 -0.33 11.79 11.62
C SER A 49 1.12 12.13 11.97
N GLU A 50 1.67 13.21 11.38
CA GLU A 50 3.01 13.73 11.70
C GLU A 50 3.16 14.19 13.14
N LYS A 51 2.14 14.86 13.66
CA LYS A 51 2.16 15.34 15.03
C LYS A 51 1.97 14.25 16.08
N ARG A 52 1.35 13.12 15.70
CA ARG A 52 0.90 12.10 16.65
C ARG A 52 1.77 10.86 16.67
N PHE A 53 2.38 10.52 15.53
CA PHE A 53 3.07 9.25 15.36
C PHE A 53 4.47 9.44 14.78
N ARG A 54 5.40 8.57 15.21
CA ARG A 54 6.73 8.47 14.62
C ARG A 54 6.61 7.94 13.18
N LEU A 55 7.62 8.24 12.37
CA LEU A 55 7.66 7.94 10.94
C LEU A 55 7.42 6.44 10.66
N GLU A 56 8.08 5.57 11.43
CA GLU A 56 7.98 4.13 11.28
C GLU A 56 6.56 3.62 11.61
N HIS A 57 5.93 4.18 12.64
CA HIS A 57 4.56 3.80 13.03
C HIS A 57 3.54 4.27 12.01
N ARG A 58 3.76 5.42 11.35
CA ARG A 58 2.89 5.91 10.27
C ARG A 58 2.94 4.96 9.08
N LEU A 59 4.16 4.55 8.66
CA LEU A 59 4.33 3.59 7.57
C LEU A 59 3.62 2.27 7.88
N MET A 60 3.83 1.73 9.08
CA MET A 60 3.20 0.47 9.51
C MET A 60 1.68 0.58 9.62
N ALA A 61 1.17 1.66 10.23
CA ALA A 61 -0.28 1.88 10.37
C ALA A 61 -0.97 2.02 9.01
N GLY A 62 -0.40 2.83 8.11
CA GLY A 62 -0.95 3.00 6.77
C GLY A 62 -0.93 1.69 5.96
N LEU A 63 0.18 0.94 6.00
CA LEU A 63 0.27 -0.37 5.35
C LEU A 63 -0.74 -1.37 5.93
N LEU A 64 -0.93 -1.38 7.25
CA LEU A 64 -1.92 -2.24 7.89
C LEU A 64 -3.35 -1.90 7.44
N VAL A 65 -3.69 -0.61 7.39
CA VAL A 65 -5.00 -0.15 6.90
C VAL A 65 -5.22 -0.57 5.45
N MET A 66 -4.23 -0.38 4.57
CA MET A 66 -4.29 -0.83 3.17
C MET A 66 -4.52 -2.35 3.09
N THR A 67 -3.76 -3.13 3.88
CA THR A 67 -3.86 -4.59 3.90
C THR A 67 -5.24 -5.05 4.37
N LEU A 68 -5.74 -4.48 5.46
CA LEU A 68 -7.06 -4.82 6.02
C LEU A 68 -8.20 -4.41 5.07
N ALA A 69 -8.05 -3.30 4.34
CA ALA A 69 -9.03 -2.89 3.34
C ALA A 69 -9.08 -3.85 2.15
N MET A 70 -7.95 -4.44 1.76
CA MET A 70 -7.89 -5.36 0.62
C MET A 70 -8.51 -6.74 0.89
N LEU A 71 -8.36 -7.26 2.10
CA LEU A 71 -8.79 -8.62 2.44
C LEU A 71 -10.25 -8.92 2.10
N PRO A 72 -11.24 -8.08 2.45
CA PRO A 72 -12.65 -8.38 2.20
C PRO A 72 -13.12 -8.04 0.77
N ILE A 73 -12.27 -7.42 -0.09
CA ILE A 73 -12.69 -6.99 -1.43
C ILE A 73 -13.22 -8.16 -2.25
N GLY A 74 -12.53 -9.31 -2.23
CA GLY A 74 -12.94 -10.49 -2.99
C GLY A 74 -14.29 -11.10 -2.57
N MET A 75 -14.74 -10.79 -1.36
CA MET A 75 -16.03 -11.26 -0.81
C MET A 75 -17.15 -10.24 -1.00
N THR A 76 -16.83 -9.08 -1.59
CA THR A 76 -17.76 -7.96 -1.75
C THR A 76 -18.66 -8.18 -2.96
N SER A 77 -19.97 -8.11 -2.75
CA SER A 77 -20.99 -8.18 -3.81
C SER A 77 -21.69 -6.84 -4.06
N SER A 78 -21.44 -5.83 -3.26
CA SER A 78 -22.08 -4.51 -3.32
C SER A 78 -21.08 -3.43 -3.70
N LEU A 79 -21.44 -2.59 -4.67
CA LEU A 79 -20.65 -1.45 -5.10
C LEU A 79 -20.37 -0.46 -3.96
N GLN A 80 -21.35 -0.27 -3.06
CA GLN A 80 -21.18 0.61 -1.91
C GLN A 80 -20.12 0.08 -0.92
N GLN A 81 -20.13 -1.23 -0.64
CA GLN A 81 -19.12 -1.85 0.21
C GLN A 81 -17.73 -1.73 -0.44
N LEU A 82 -17.64 -1.99 -1.76
CA LEU A 82 -16.39 -1.88 -2.50
C LEU A 82 -15.82 -0.47 -2.43
N PHE A 83 -16.62 0.57 -2.67
CA PHE A 83 -16.18 1.96 -2.55
C PHE A 83 -15.74 2.32 -1.13
N THR A 84 -16.41 1.81 -0.11
CA THR A 84 -15.99 2.02 1.28
C THR A 84 -14.59 1.44 1.54
N LEU A 85 -14.33 0.22 1.05
CA LEU A 85 -13.02 -0.42 1.17
C LEU A 85 -11.94 0.31 0.38
N ILE A 86 -12.28 0.80 -0.81
CA ILE A 86 -11.39 1.63 -1.63
C ILE A 86 -11.04 2.93 -0.90
N CYS A 87 -12.01 3.63 -0.31
CA CYS A 87 -11.76 4.82 0.51
C CYS A 87 -10.82 4.51 1.68
N LEU A 88 -11.04 3.39 2.38
CA LEU A 88 -10.19 2.97 3.48
C LEU A 88 -8.77 2.67 3.01
N PHE A 89 -8.63 2.00 1.86
CA PHE A 89 -7.33 1.75 1.23
C PHE A 89 -6.58 3.06 0.93
N TYR A 90 -7.25 4.06 0.33
CA TYR A 90 -6.65 5.36 0.05
C TYR A 90 -6.24 6.12 1.30
N ILE A 91 -7.04 6.07 2.37
CA ILE A 91 -6.66 6.66 3.66
C ILE A 91 -5.37 6.02 4.19
N GLY A 92 -5.25 4.70 4.10
CA GLY A 92 -4.02 3.98 4.44
C GLY A 92 -2.83 4.43 3.59
N SER A 93 -3.03 4.59 2.28
CA SER A 93 -2.00 5.05 1.35
C SER A 93 -1.53 6.49 1.67
N ILE A 94 -2.46 7.41 1.95
CA ILE A 94 -2.15 8.80 2.35
C ILE A 94 -1.28 8.86 3.61
N ILE A 95 -1.46 7.92 4.54
CA ILE A 95 -0.65 7.84 5.77
C ILE A 95 0.73 7.22 5.48
N ALA A 96 0.76 6.15 4.68
CA ALA A 96 1.98 5.36 4.44
C ALA A 96 2.94 6.04 3.46
N GLU A 97 2.44 6.59 2.36
CA GLU A 97 3.26 7.09 1.25
C GLU A 97 4.27 8.18 1.67
N PRO A 98 3.84 9.29 2.32
CA PRO A 98 4.79 10.32 2.76
C PRO A 98 5.79 9.79 3.79
N ALA A 99 5.35 8.88 4.67
CA ALA A 99 6.21 8.27 5.67
C ALA A 99 7.28 7.39 5.02
N ARG A 100 6.91 6.61 4.01
CA ARG A 100 7.83 5.78 3.23
C ARG A 100 8.87 6.62 2.48
N GLU A 101 8.43 7.71 1.84
CA GLU A 101 9.34 8.60 1.11
C GLU A 101 10.32 9.30 2.03
N THR A 102 9.83 9.83 3.15
CA THR A 102 10.67 10.50 4.16
C THR A 102 11.65 9.51 4.78
N LEU A 103 11.22 8.30 5.11
CA LEU A 103 12.09 7.25 5.65
C LEU A 103 13.17 6.87 4.63
N GLY A 104 12.79 6.69 3.36
CA GLY A 104 13.75 6.42 2.29
C GLY A 104 14.77 7.54 2.12
N ALA A 105 14.33 8.79 2.20
CA ALA A 105 15.23 9.95 2.11
C ALA A 105 16.15 10.09 3.33
N SER A 106 15.69 9.74 4.53
CA SER A 106 16.48 9.82 5.76
C SER A 106 17.58 8.77 5.86
N LEU A 107 17.43 7.63 5.17
CA LEU A 107 18.44 6.57 5.09
C LEU A 107 19.54 6.86 4.05
N ALA A 108 19.32 7.85 3.21
CA ALA A 108 20.29 8.23 2.17
C ALA A 108 21.39 9.11 2.74
N ASP A 109 22.67 8.73 2.51
CA ASP A 109 23.80 9.61 2.79
C ASP A 109 23.68 10.90 1.96
N ALA A 110 24.04 12.05 2.58
CA ALA A 110 23.99 13.36 1.94
C ALA A 110 24.78 13.42 0.63
N ARG A 111 25.90 12.69 0.55
CA ARG A 111 26.78 12.63 -0.63
C ARG A 111 26.27 11.72 -1.74
N ALA A 112 25.45 10.73 -1.42
CA ALA A 112 24.95 9.71 -2.35
C ALA A 112 23.41 9.72 -2.47
N ARG A 113 22.75 10.79 -2.01
CA ARG A 113 21.27 10.85 -1.93
C ARG A 113 20.61 10.58 -3.28
N GLY A 114 21.14 11.11 -4.38
CA GLY A 114 20.59 10.86 -5.73
C GLY A 114 20.66 9.39 -6.12
N SER A 115 21.81 8.75 -5.94
CA SER A 115 22.00 7.32 -6.24
C SER A 115 21.12 6.44 -5.35
N TYR A 116 21.01 6.76 -4.05
CA TYR A 116 20.15 6.03 -3.12
C TYR A 116 18.66 6.16 -3.48
N MET A 117 18.21 7.38 -3.82
CA MET A 117 16.84 7.61 -4.28
C MET A 117 16.55 6.88 -5.60
N GLY A 118 17.51 6.86 -6.54
CA GLY A 118 17.42 6.05 -7.76
C GLY A 118 17.29 4.56 -7.46
N PHE A 119 18.14 4.03 -6.58
CA PHE A 119 18.07 2.63 -6.15
C PHE A 119 16.74 2.30 -5.43
N SER A 120 16.26 3.20 -4.57
CA SER A 120 14.96 3.05 -3.89
C SER A 120 13.80 2.94 -4.89
N ARG A 121 13.89 3.59 -6.05
CA ARG A 121 12.88 3.46 -7.12
C ARG A 121 12.89 2.10 -7.83
N LEU A 122 13.95 1.32 -7.71
CA LEU A 122 13.93 -0.08 -8.15
C LEU A 122 12.88 -0.90 -7.39
N GLY A 123 12.64 -0.58 -6.11
CA GLY A 123 11.55 -1.16 -5.33
C GLY A 123 10.17 -0.90 -5.98
N LEU A 124 9.95 0.29 -6.54
CA LEU A 124 8.75 0.60 -7.32
C LEU A 124 8.71 -0.22 -8.63
N ALA A 125 9.81 -0.28 -9.38
CA ALA A 125 9.87 -0.99 -10.64
C ALA A 125 9.61 -2.50 -10.44
N PHE A 126 10.35 -3.15 -9.55
CA PHE A 126 10.21 -4.59 -9.29
C PHE A 126 8.91 -4.90 -8.54
N GLY A 127 8.59 -4.17 -7.48
CA GLY A 127 7.35 -4.36 -6.72
C GLY A 127 6.11 -4.06 -7.56
N GLY A 128 6.17 -3.03 -8.40
CA GLY A 128 5.13 -2.70 -9.37
C GLY A 128 4.98 -3.80 -10.42
N ALA A 129 6.07 -4.22 -11.07
CA ALA A 129 6.04 -5.27 -12.09
C ALA A 129 5.50 -6.60 -11.53
N LEU A 130 5.98 -7.02 -10.34
CA LEU A 130 5.45 -8.21 -9.66
C LEU A 130 3.99 -8.04 -9.25
N GLY A 131 3.59 -6.85 -8.82
CA GLY A 131 2.21 -6.52 -8.48
C GLY A 131 1.29 -6.58 -9.69
N TYR A 132 1.70 -6.03 -10.83
CA TYR A 132 0.93 -6.11 -12.07
C TYR A 132 0.86 -7.53 -12.62
N ALA A 133 2.00 -8.17 -12.85
CA ALA A 133 2.04 -9.51 -13.43
C ALA A 133 1.44 -10.55 -12.48
N GLY A 134 1.82 -10.52 -11.20
CA GLY A 134 1.33 -11.45 -10.19
C GLY A 134 -0.14 -11.22 -9.85
N GLY A 135 -0.57 -9.95 -9.70
CA GLY A 135 -1.96 -9.59 -9.44
C GLY A 135 -2.89 -10.01 -10.57
N GLY A 136 -2.52 -9.70 -11.82
CA GLY A 136 -3.29 -10.11 -13.00
C GLY A 136 -3.40 -11.63 -13.11
N TRP A 137 -2.27 -12.34 -13.00
CA TRP A 137 -2.25 -13.81 -13.04
C TRP A 137 -3.10 -14.42 -11.91
N LEU A 138 -3.00 -13.92 -10.69
CA LEU A 138 -3.81 -14.39 -9.56
C LEU A 138 -5.30 -14.14 -9.76
N PHE A 139 -5.65 -13.01 -10.38
CA PHE A 139 -7.04 -12.69 -10.69
C PHE A 139 -7.64 -13.66 -11.71
N ASP A 140 -6.91 -13.95 -12.78
CA ASP A 140 -7.34 -14.92 -13.81
C ASP A 140 -7.40 -16.33 -13.23
N ALA A 141 -6.39 -16.73 -12.44
CA ALA A 141 -6.37 -18.02 -11.76
C ALA A 141 -7.53 -18.17 -10.76
N GLY A 142 -7.83 -17.14 -9.97
CA GLY A 142 -8.96 -17.12 -9.05
C GLY A 142 -10.30 -17.30 -9.76
N LYS A 143 -10.48 -16.62 -10.88
CA LYS A 143 -11.67 -16.80 -11.75
C LYS A 143 -11.78 -18.23 -12.32
N ALA A 144 -10.67 -18.78 -12.79
CA ALA A 144 -10.63 -20.12 -13.38
C ALA A 144 -10.97 -21.23 -12.36
N VAL A 145 -10.60 -21.04 -11.09
CA VAL A 145 -10.87 -22.00 -10.00
C VAL A 145 -12.21 -21.72 -9.31
N GLY A 146 -12.92 -20.65 -9.67
CA GLY A 146 -14.17 -20.24 -9.04
C GLY A 146 -14.00 -19.66 -7.63
N GLN A 147 -12.81 -19.14 -7.32
CA GLN A 147 -12.46 -18.50 -6.03
C GLN A 147 -12.02 -17.04 -6.26
N PRO A 148 -12.95 -16.12 -6.48
CA PRO A 148 -12.64 -14.71 -6.78
C PRO A 148 -11.96 -13.98 -5.60
N GLU A 149 -12.04 -14.50 -4.39
CA GLU A 149 -11.39 -13.98 -3.19
C GLU A 149 -9.87 -14.29 -3.12
N LEU A 150 -9.40 -15.31 -3.82
CA LEU A 150 -8.04 -15.82 -3.74
C LEU A 150 -6.95 -14.76 -3.99
N PRO A 151 -7.03 -13.92 -5.06
CA PRO A 151 -6.05 -12.88 -5.31
C PRO A 151 -5.98 -11.85 -4.19
N TRP A 152 -7.12 -11.50 -3.60
CA TRP A 152 -7.20 -10.52 -2.51
C TRP A 152 -6.62 -11.05 -1.21
N LEU A 153 -6.85 -12.32 -0.90
CA LEU A 153 -6.24 -12.99 0.25
C LEU A 153 -4.72 -13.10 0.11
N MET A 154 -4.22 -13.40 -1.09
CA MET A 154 -2.77 -13.46 -1.34
C MET A 154 -2.10 -12.08 -1.25
N LEU A 155 -2.72 -11.05 -1.81
CA LEU A 155 -2.25 -9.67 -1.66
C LEU A 155 -2.29 -9.23 -0.19
N GLY A 156 -3.35 -9.57 0.52
CA GLY A 156 -3.46 -9.34 1.96
C GLY A 156 -2.35 -10.06 2.76
N ALA A 157 -2.02 -11.30 2.40
CA ALA A 157 -0.91 -12.03 3.00
C ALA A 157 0.44 -11.34 2.74
N ILE A 158 0.70 -10.87 1.51
CA ILE A 158 1.90 -10.10 1.17
C ILE A 158 1.97 -8.81 2.00
N GLY A 159 0.87 -8.09 2.12
CA GLY A 159 0.78 -6.89 2.95
C GLY A 159 1.08 -7.19 4.42
N PHE A 160 0.51 -8.26 4.94
CA PHE A 160 0.73 -8.68 6.33
C PHE A 160 2.17 -9.14 6.59
N ILE A 161 2.77 -9.91 5.69
CA ILE A 161 4.18 -10.30 5.75
C ILE A 161 5.08 -9.04 5.72
N THR A 162 4.76 -8.09 4.85
CA THR A 162 5.51 -6.82 4.77
C THR A 162 5.37 -6.03 6.08
N PHE A 163 4.18 -5.98 6.66
CA PHE A 163 3.94 -5.36 7.96
C PHE A 163 4.76 -6.03 9.08
N LEU A 164 4.76 -7.35 9.15
CA LEU A 164 5.54 -8.10 10.15
C LEU A 164 7.05 -7.88 9.98
N ALA A 165 7.53 -7.84 8.74
CA ALA A 165 8.94 -7.57 8.45
C ALA A 165 9.36 -6.16 8.92
N LEU A 166 8.52 -5.15 8.66
CA LEU A 166 8.75 -3.79 9.15
C LEU A 166 8.69 -3.73 10.67
N TRP A 167 7.70 -4.36 11.28
CA TRP A 167 7.58 -4.41 12.73
C TRP A 167 8.81 -5.05 13.39
N TRP A 168 9.29 -6.16 12.84
CA TRP A 168 10.50 -6.80 13.33
C TRP A 168 11.75 -5.94 13.15
N GLN A 169 11.86 -5.22 12.03
CA GLN A 169 12.96 -4.31 11.74
C GLN A 169 13.00 -3.11 12.70
N PHE A 170 11.84 -2.53 13.02
CA PHE A 170 11.72 -1.37 13.90
C PHE A 170 11.47 -1.72 15.37
N SER A 171 11.54 -2.99 15.74
CA SER A 171 11.42 -3.44 17.14
C SER A 171 12.56 -2.87 17.99
N PRO A 172 12.25 -2.34 19.21
CA PRO A 172 13.22 -1.63 20.05
C PRO A 172 14.46 -2.44 20.46
N LYS A 173 14.39 -3.78 20.41
CA LYS A 173 15.54 -4.65 20.74
C LYS A 173 16.70 -4.55 19.73
N ARG A 174 16.49 -4.13 18.50
CA ARG A 174 17.54 -3.95 17.49
C ARG A 174 18.10 -2.52 17.43
N SER A 175 17.31 -1.54 17.81
CA SER A 175 17.77 -0.14 17.87
C SER A 175 18.85 0.06 18.95
N ALA A 176 18.84 -0.75 20.00
CA ALA A 176 19.82 -0.70 21.08
C ALA A 176 21.16 -1.41 20.72
N SER A 177 21.14 -2.43 19.83
CA SER A 177 22.37 -3.12 19.44
C SER A 177 23.16 -2.43 18.34
N GLY A 178 22.53 -1.54 17.57
CA GLY A 178 23.22 -0.74 16.54
C GLY A 178 23.90 0.54 17.04
N MET A 179 23.66 0.93 18.29
CA MET A 179 24.26 2.13 18.91
C MET A 179 25.57 1.83 19.70
N LEU A 180 26.01 0.57 19.76
CA LEU A 180 27.18 0.17 20.57
C LEU A 180 28.44 -0.13 19.75
N GLU A 181 28.45 0.12 18.41
CA GLU A 181 29.71 0.12 17.67
C GLU A 181 30.24 1.55 17.54
N PRO A 182 31.30 1.93 18.30
CA PRO A 182 32.04 3.15 18.02
C PRO A 182 32.72 3.00 16.66
N ARG A 183 32.37 3.84 15.72
CA ARG A 183 33.14 4.00 14.46
C ARG A 183 34.52 4.54 14.83
N THR A 184 35.49 3.65 14.92
CA THR A 184 36.93 3.98 14.86
C THR A 184 37.32 4.32 13.44
#